data_39de404d481e709e181d76e88e6ca8c5
#
_entry.id   39de404d481e709e181d76e88e6ca8c5
#
_cell.length_a   1.000
_cell.length_b   1.000
_cell.length_c   1.000
_cell.angle_alpha   90.00
_cell.angle_beta   90.00
_cell.angle_gamma   90.00
#
_symmetry.space_group_name_H-M   'P 1'
#
loop_
_entity.id
_entity.type
_entity.pdbx_description
1 polymer ?
#
loop_
_entity_poly.entity_id
_entity_poly.type
_entity_poly.pdbx_seq_one_letter_code
_entity_poly.pdbx_strand_id
1 'polypeptide(L)'
;MTKRVLSNFTLTGKNILSKFIFMIRYNFSTLILFELFYKGLALLLILPSIKYIFDNLLKSLNIFYLNMDNIIKILSNPISIVLIILSVIILAFYAFFEFTSVIICFNRSIKCEKIGLFELIKMSF
;
A
#
# COMPACT_ATOMS: atom_id res chain seq x y z
N MET A 1 -4.15 34.25 -9.91
CA MET A 1 -3.02 33.72 -9.10
C MET A 1 -2.41 32.41 -9.62
N THR A 2 -3.13 31.63 -10.41
CA THR A 2 -2.74 30.28 -10.90
C THR A 2 -1.64 30.29 -11.98
N LYS A 3 -1.57 31.29 -12.85
CA LYS A 3 -0.57 31.33 -13.94
C LYS A 3 0.87 31.61 -13.50
N ARG A 4 1.09 32.36 -12.42
CA ARG A 4 2.43 32.64 -11.88
C ARG A 4 3.08 31.45 -11.17
N VAL A 5 2.28 30.56 -10.61
CA VAL A 5 2.79 29.34 -9.94
C VAL A 5 3.27 28.34 -10.98
N LEU A 6 2.60 28.26 -12.12
CA LEU A 6 2.98 27.37 -13.23
C LEU A 6 4.28 27.79 -13.94
N SER A 7 4.56 29.09 -14.06
CA SER A 7 5.79 29.57 -14.72
C SER A 7 7.07 29.30 -13.94
N ASN A 8 6.99 29.19 -12.61
CA ASN A 8 8.13 28.82 -11.76
C ASN A 8 8.41 27.31 -11.72
N PHE A 9 7.55 26.52 -12.34
CA PHE A 9 7.67 25.06 -12.35
C PHE A 9 8.64 24.53 -13.43
N THR A 10 9.09 25.35 -14.37
CA THR A 10 9.81 24.91 -15.56
C THR A 10 11.34 25.04 -15.51
N LEU A 11 11.96 25.51 -14.43
CA LEU A 11 13.39 25.80 -14.41
C LEU A 11 14.19 24.95 -13.42
N THR A 12 15.08 24.12 -13.95
CA THR A 12 16.39 23.62 -13.48
C THR A 12 16.43 22.59 -12.32
N GLY A 13 17.31 21.60 -12.44
CA GLY A 13 17.50 20.43 -11.57
C GLY A 13 17.62 20.66 -10.05
N LYS A 14 17.94 21.87 -9.59
CA LYS A 14 17.82 22.28 -8.17
C LYS A 14 16.38 22.27 -7.64
N ASN A 15 15.40 22.26 -8.53
CA ASN A 15 13.97 22.39 -8.18
C ASN A 15 13.22 21.05 -8.05
N ILE A 16 13.85 19.90 -8.29
CA ILE A 16 13.15 18.61 -8.19
C ILE A 16 12.76 18.34 -6.74
N LEU A 17 13.67 18.54 -5.81
CA LEU A 17 13.41 18.40 -4.36
C LEU A 17 12.35 19.39 -3.87
N SER A 18 12.45 20.65 -4.30
CA SER A 18 11.47 21.69 -3.98
C SER A 18 10.07 21.35 -4.52
N LYS A 19 9.99 20.83 -5.74
CA LYS A 19 8.75 20.36 -6.36
C LYS A 19 8.16 19.19 -5.60
N PHE A 20 8.99 18.23 -5.21
CA PHE A 20 8.58 17.07 -4.46
C PHE A 20 8.03 17.45 -3.08
N ILE A 21 8.72 18.32 -2.35
CA ILE A 21 8.25 18.86 -1.07
C ILE A 21 6.94 19.63 -1.23
N PHE A 22 6.78 20.41 -2.29
CA PHE A 22 5.54 21.12 -2.57
C PHE A 22 4.38 20.16 -2.84
N MET A 23 4.59 19.10 -3.63
CA MET A 23 3.58 18.09 -3.91
C MET A 23 3.09 17.40 -2.64
N ILE A 24 4.04 17.00 -1.79
CA ILE A 24 3.71 16.39 -0.49
C ILE A 24 2.92 17.39 0.37
N ARG A 25 3.41 18.62 0.50
CA ARG A 25 2.81 19.62 1.39
C ARG A 25 1.43 20.07 0.95
N TYR A 26 1.12 20.03 -0.35
CA TYR A 26 -0.15 20.53 -0.89
C TYR A 26 -1.34 19.68 -0.45
N ASN A 27 -1.22 18.34 -0.50
CA ASN A 27 -2.22 17.39 -0.07
C ASN A 27 -1.76 16.55 1.14
N PHE A 28 -0.89 17.11 1.98
CA PHE A 28 -0.25 16.41 3.09
C PHE A 28 -1.25 15.80 4.08
N SER A 29 -2.28 16.58 4.44
CA SER A 29 -3.33 16.12 5.36
C SER A 29 -4.09 14.92 4.80
N THR A 30 -4.45 14.95 3.52
CA THR A 30 -5.16 13.85 2.85
C THR A 30 -4.27 12.62 2.73
N LEU A 31 -2.98 12.81 2.41
CA LEU A 31 -2.02 11.72 2.33
C LEU A 31 -1.83 11.03 3.68
N ILE A 32 -1.63 11.79 4.76
CA ILE A 32 -1.48 11.22 6.10
C ILE A 32 -2.75 10.50 6.56
N LEU A 33 -3.92 11.10 6.36
CA LEU A 33 -5.19 10.47 6.72
C LEU A 33 -5.41 9.17 5.94
N PHE A 34 -5.07 9.17 4.65
CA PHE A 34 -5.13 7.96 3.82
C PHE A 34 -4.19 6.88 4.35
N GLU A 35 -2.92 7.21 4.59
CA GLU A 35 -1.92 6.30 5.11
C GLU A 35 -2.33 5.70 6.47
N LEU A 36 -2.81 6.54 7.39
CA LEU A 36 -3.26 6.10 8.71
C LEU A 36 -4.46 5.15 8.61
N PHE A 37 -5.45 5.52 7.80
CA PHE A 37 -6.64 4.70 7.57
C PHE A 37 -6.28 3.37 6.90
N TYR A 38 -5.44 3.44 5.87
CA TYR A 38 -5.06 2.28 5.08
C TYR A 38 -4.22 1.28 5.89
N LYS A 39 -3.22 1.76 6.62
CA LYS A 39 -2.42 0.94 7.54
C LYS A 39 -3.25 0.39 8.71
N GLY A 40 -4.20 1.19 9.21
CA GLY A 40 -5.16 0.72 10.20
C GLY A 40 -6.00 -0.46 9.70
N LEU A 41 -6.50 -0.39 8.46
CA LEU A 41 -7.22 -1.51 7.82
C LEU A 41 -6.33 -2.74 7.65
N ALA A 42 -5.07 -2.57 7.27
CA ALA A 42 -4.13 -3.68 7.17
C ALA A 42 -3.94 -4.41 8.51
N LEU A 43 -3.72 -3.65 9.57
CA LEU A 43 -3.53 -4.21 10.92
C LEU A 43 -4.78 -4.92 11.44
N LEU A 44 -5.97 -4.38 11.16
CA LEU A 44 -7.23 -4.90 11.71
C LEU A 44 -7.84 -6.04 10.90
N LEU A 45 -7.63 -6.06 9.59
CA LEU A 45 -8.28 -7.03 8.70
C LEU A 45 -7.28 -7.97 8.03
N ILE A 46 -6.24 -7.44 7.38
CA ILE A 46 -5.34 -8.25 6.55
C ILE A 46 -4.45 -9.14 7.40
N LEU A 47 -3.77 -8.58 8.40
CA LEU A 47 -2.87 -9.36 9.25
C LEU A 47 -3.58 -10.47 10.04
N PRO A 48 -4.74 -10.22 10.71
CA PRO A 48 -5.47 -11.30 11.38
C PRO A 48 -5.97 -12.37 10.42
N SER A 49 -6.42 -11.98 9.21
CA SER A 49 -6.90 -12.94 8.21
C SER A 49 -5.78 -13.86 7.72
N ILE A 50 -4.61 -13.30 7.41
CA ILE A 50 -3.43 -14.08 6.99
C ILE A 50 -2.98 -15.00 8.13
N LYS A 51 -2.91 -14.47 9.36
CA LYS A 51 -2.57 -15.27 10.54
C LYS A 51 -3.53 -16.43 10.74
N TYR A 52 -4.83 -16.19 10.63
CA TYR A 52 -5.84 -17.23 10.77
C TYR A 52 -5.68 -18.34 9.71
N ILE A 53 -5.43 -17.98 8.47
CA ILE A 53 -5.16 -18.94 7.39
C ILE A 53 -3.92 -19.76 7.72
N PHE A 54 -2.84 -19.11 8.17
CA PHE A 54 -1.58 -19.77 8.47
C PHE A 54 -1.67 -20.68 9.69
N ASP A 55 -2.34 -20.25 10.75
CA ASP A 55 -2.57 -21.05 11.96
C ASP A 55 -3.38 -22.33 11.66
N ASN A 56 -4.41 -22.23 10.81
CA ASN A 56 -5.19 -23.39 10.38
C ASN A 56 -4.36 -24.34 9.52
N LEU A 57 -3.51 -23.83 8.67
CA LEU A 57 -2.60 -24.63 7.86
C LEU A 57 -1.61 -25.40 8.75
N LEU A 58 -0.98 -24.73 9.72
CA LEU A 58 -0.05 -25.37 10.64
C LEU A 58 -0.74 -26.48 11.47
N LYS A 59 -1.96 -26.22 11.94
CA LYS A 59 -2.79 -27.22 12.66
C LYS A 59 -3.11 -28.41 11.77
N SER A 60 -3.49 -28.21 10.52
CA SER A 60 -3.81 -29.30 9.59
C SER A 60 -2.64 -30.19 9.28
N LEU A 61 -1.42 -29.66 9.35
CA LEU A 61 -0.16 -30.41 9.15
C LEU A 61 0.43 -30.96 10.46
N ASN A 62 -0.25 -30.76 11.62
CA ASN A 62 0.24 -31.10 12.96
C ASN A 62 1.63 -30.49 13.25
N ILE A 63 1.87 -29.27 12.81
CA ILE A 63 3.11 -28.54 13.01
C ILE A 63 2.93 -27.57 14.17
N PHE A 64 3.64 -27.80 15.28
CA PHE A 64 3.58 -26.97 16.50
C PHE A 64 4.75 -25.98 16.59
N TYR A 65 5.83 -26.21 15.85
CA TYR A 65 7.01 -25.36 15.82
C TYR A 65 7.66 -25.40 14.44
N LEU A 66 8.30 -24.30 14.07
CA LEU A 66 8.98 -24.16 12.79
C LEU A 66 10.44 -24.63 12.95
N ASN A 67 10.76 -25.72 12.26
CA ASN A 67 12.12 -26.19 12.00
C ASN A 67 12.28 -26.49 10.52
N MET A 68 13.49 -26.83 10.08
CA MET A 68 13.77 -27.08 8.65
C MET A 68 12.91 -28.21 8.07
N ASP A 69 12.71 -29.32 8.83
CA ASP A 69 11.91 -30.45 8.36
C ASP A 69 10.45 -30.08 8.18
N ASN A 70 9.91 -29.25 9.08
CA ASN A 70 8.54 -28.78 9.02
C ASN A 70 8.35 -27.74 7.90
N ILE A 71 9.35 -26.92 7.60
CA ILE A 71 9.33 -26.03 6.45
C ILE A 71 9.26 -26.83 5.15
N ILE A 72 10.04 -27.91 5.03
CA ILE A 72 10.00 -28.82 3.88
C ILE A 72 8.61 -29.44 3.75
N LYS A 73 7.99 -29.89 4.85
CA LYS A 73 6.62 -30.43 4.82
C LYS A 73 5.59 -29.40 4.34
N ILE A 74 5.69 -28.14 4.79
CA ILE A 74 4.81 -27.06 4.34
C ILE A 74 4.99 -26.83 2.83
N LEU A 75 6.23 -26.75 2.34
CA LEU A 75 6.53 -26.51 0.94
C LEU A 75 6.24 -27.72 0.03
N SER A 76 6.20 -28.93 0.59
CA SER A 76 5.85 -30.16 -0.15
C SER A 76 4.34 -30.38 -0.25
N ASN A 77 3.54 -29.66 0.56
CA ASN A 77 2.09 -29.82 0.54
C ASN A 77 1.47 -28.86 -0.50
N PRO A 78 0.74 -29.35 -1.51
CA PRO A 78 0.17 -28.52 -2.57
C PRO A 78 -0.85 -27.53 -2.04
N ILE A 79 -1.62 -27.86 -1.00
CA ILE A 79 -2.59 -26.94 -0.39
C ILE A 79 -1.85 -25.77 0.27
N SER A 80 -0.74 -26.05 0.95
CA SER A 80 0.10 -25.03 1.58
C SER A 80 0.65 -24.03 0.56
N ILE A 81 1.14 -24.54 -0.57
CA ILE A 81 1.66 -23.72 -1.66
C ILE A 81 0.57 -22.79 -2.20
N VAL A 82 -0.62 -23.30 -2.46
CA VAL A 82 -1.75 -22.50 -2.94
C VAL A 82 -2.12 -21.41 -1.95
N LEU A 83 -2.18 -21.71 -0.64
CA LEU A 83 -2.50 -20.73 0.40
C LEU A 83 -1.41 -19.65 0.53
N ILE A 84 -0.14 -20.02 0.41
CA ILE A 84 0.98 -19.06 0.43
C ILE A 84 0.89 -18.14 -0.80
N ILE A 85 0.68 -18.70 -1.98
CA ILE A 85 0.54 -17.90 -3.21
C ILE A 85 -0.65 -16.95 -3.09
N LEU A 86 -1.81 -17.43 -2.61
CA LEU A 86 -2.99 -16.60 -2.40
C LEU A 86 -2.70 -15.44 -1.43
N SER A 87 -2.00 -15.71 -0.34
CA SER A 87 -1.61 -14.67 0.63
C SER A 87 -0.69 -13.62 0.01
N VAL A 88 0.28 -14.04 -0.82
CA VAL A 88 1.17 -13.14 -1.55
C VAL A 88 0.39 -12.28 -2.55
N ILE A 89 -0.57 -12.87 -3.26
CA ILE A 89 -1.43 -12.14 -4.19
C ILE A 89 -2.23 -11.07 -3.46
N ILE A 90 -2.85 -11.39 -2.32
CA ILE A 90 -3.61 -10.43 -1.50
C ILE A 90 -2.71 -9.27 -1.06
N LEU A 91 -1.51 -9.56 -0.58
CA LEU A 91 -0.54 -8.52 -0.19
C LEU A 91 -0.08 -7.67 -1.37
N ALA A 92 0.12 -8.27 -2.54
CA ALA A 92 0.50 -7.56 -3.75
C ALA A 92 -0.62 -6.59 -4.21
N PHE A 93 -1.88 -7.04 -4.22
CA PHE A 93 -3.03 -6.18 -4.52
C PHE A 93 -3.14 -5.02 -3.52
N TYR A 94 -2.94 -5.31 -2.24
CA TYR A 94 -2.91 -4.30 -1.19
C TYR A 94 -1.85 -3.24 -1.48
N ALA A 95 -0.60 -3.63 -1.70
CA ALA A 95 0.50 -2.72 -2.00
C ALA A 95 0.25 -1.91 -3.29
N PHE A 96 -0.31 -2.55 -4.32
CA PHE A 96 -0.62 -1.89 -5.59
C PHE A 96 -1.65 -0.76 -5.41
N PHE A 97 -2.69 -1.01 -4.61
CA PHE A 97 -3.70 -0.01 -4.29
C PHE A 97 -3.10 1.19 -3.53
N GLU A 98 -2.21 0.94 -2.56
CA GLU A 98 -1.50 1.99 -1.83
C GLU A 98 -0.68 2.88 -2.78
N PHE A 99 0.13 2.27 -3.66
CA PHE A 99 0.92 3.00 -4.64
C PHE A 99 0.05 3.83 -5.60
N THR A 100 -1.04 3.26 -6.08
CA THR A 100 -1.97 3.96 -6.98
C THR A 100 -2.54 5.20 -6.31
N SER A 101 -2.96 5.10 -5.05
CA SER A 101 -3.51 6.22 -4.29
C SER A 101 -2.49 7.34 -4.10
N VAL A 102 -1.23 6.99 -3.78
CA VAL A 102 -0.14 7.96 -3.64
C VAL A 102 0.15 8.67 -4.96
N ILE A 103 0.19 7.93 -6.08
CA ILE A 103 0.41 8.49 -7.43
C ILE A 103 -0.72 9.46 -7.81
N ILE A 104 -1.98 9.11 -7.55
CA ILE A 104 -3.13 9.99 -7.81
C ILE A 104 -3.02 11.26 -6.98
N CYS A 105 -2.68 11.14 -5.69
CA CYS A 105 -2.50 12.28 -4.79
C CYS A 105 -1.41 13.23 -5.31
N PHE A 106 -0.28 12.70 -5.76
CA PHE A 106 0.80 13.51 -6.35
C PHE A 106 0.39 14.17 -7.67
N ASN A 107 -0.29 13.45 -8.55
CA ASN A 107 -0.76 14.00 -9.82
C ASN A 107 -1.73 15.18 -9.61
N ARG A 108 -2.63 15.07 -8.64
CA ARG A 108 -3.54 16.18 -8.25
C ARG A 108 -2.77 17.34 -7.62
N SER A 109 -1.75 17.05 -6.81
CA SER A 109 -0.89 18.10 -6.22
C SER A 109 -0.13 18.90 -7.30
N ILE A 110 0.33 18.25 -8.37
CA ILE A 110 0.96 18.93 -9.51
C ILE A 110 0.00 19.91 -10.19
N LYS A 111 -1.27 19.53 -10.29
CA LYS A 111 -2.33 20.37 -10.87
C LYS A 111 -2.85 21.45 -9.92
N CYS A 112 -2.29 21.53 -8.71
CA CYS A 112 -2.76 22.40 -7.65
C CYS A 112 -4.24 22.16 -7.27
N GLU A 113 -4.70 20.91 -7.39
CA GLU A 113 -6.04 20.48 -7.01
C GLU A 113 -5.98 19.81 -5.64
N LYS A 114 -6.85 20.24 -4.73
CA LYS A 114 -7.03 19.54 -3.45
C LYS A 114 -7.92 18.34 -3.67
N ILE A 115 -7.54 17.20 -3.10
CA ILE A 115 -8.31 15.97 -3.14
C ILE A 115 -8.75 15.60 -1.73
N GLY A 116 -10.02 15.20 -1.58
CA GLY A 116 -10.54 14.64 -0.34
C GLY A 116 -10.23 13.15 -0.21
N LEU A 117 -10.23 12.62 1.02
CA LEU A 117 -9.93 11.21 1.29
C LEU A 117 -10.89 10.27 0.55
N PHE A 118 -12.20 10.55 0.56
CA PHE A 118 -13.20 9.75 -0.15
C PHE A 118 -13.04 9.79 -1.67
N GLU A 119 -12.67 10.93 -2.22
CA GLU A 119 -12.40 11.09 -3.64
C GLU A 119 -11.15 10.31 -4.03
N LEU A 120 -10.10 10.35 -3.21
CA LEU A 120 -8.88 9.60 -3.41
C LEU A 120 -9.15 8.09 -3.45
N ILE A 121 -9.90 7.57 -2.48
CA ILE A 121 -10.28 6.16 -2.43
C ILE A 121 -11.09 5.77 -3.68
N LYS A 122 -12.09 6.57 -4.04
CA LYS A 122 -12.95 6.32 -5.22
C LYS A 122 -12.17 6.29 -6.54
N MET A 123 -11.11 7.09 -6.66
CA MET A 123 -10.29 7.16 -7.87
C MET A 123 -9.22 6.06 -7.91
N SER A 124 -8.92 5.43 -6.78
CA SER A 124 -7.91 4.36 -6.67
C SER A 124 -8.50 2.98 -6.97
N PHE A 125 -9.82 2.85 -6.90
CA PHE A 125 -10.60 1.69 -7.35
C PHE A 125 -11.00 1.85 -8.82
#